data_d005c21462d7e795e9bee2a73a9a7fbd
#
_entry.id   d005c21462d7e795e9bee2a73a9a7fbd
#
_cell.length_a   1.000
_cell.length_b   1.000
_cell.length_c   1.000
_cell.angle_alpha   90.00
_cell.angle_beta   90.00
_cell.angle_gamma   90.00
#
_symmetry.space_group_name_H-M   'P 1'
#
loop_
_entity.id
_entity.type
_entity.pdbx_description
1 polymer ?
#
loop_
_entity_poly.entity_id
_entity_poly.type
_entity_poly.pdbx_seq_one_letter_code
_entity_poly.pdbx_strand_id
1 'polypeptide(L)'
;APGDTKATYGTGAFVLANTGSALPRSDNRLLGTVLCQLDGRRSYAVEGSVFVAGSLVRWLRDSLGLIGEAAETETLARSIGSSGGVVIVPAHSGLGAPYWEPHARGAITGLSFATGKAEIARAALEAMSHQTQDLASAFAADGAAWTSLRIDGGMSVNDWMAQDIADILGLTVERPDMVETTALGAAMLAGLGGGLFASLGEAAAAMRGGVTRFEPAMAEEVRQERLARWRKAIAAARL
;
A
#
# COMPACT_ATOMS: atom_id res chain seq x y z
N ALA A 1 6.89 6.74 -16.16
CA ALA A 1 6.80 8.13 -16.60
C ALA A 1 6.48 9.05 -15.41
N PRO A 2 6.67 10.38 -15.51
CA PRO A 2 6.14 11.31 -14.51
C PRO A 2 4.62 11.09 -14.33
N GLY A 3 4.18 11.08 -13.06
CA GLY A 3 2.80 10.74 -12.69
C GLY A 3 2.56 9.25 -12.40
N ASP A 4 3.45 8.34 -12.82
CA ASP A 4 3.35 6.93 -12.44
C ASP A 4 3.51 6.79 -10.93
N THR A 5 2.59 6.06 -10.30
CA THR A 5 2.58 5.80 -8.86
C THR A 5 2.64 4.29 -8.60
N LYS A 6 3.48 3.92 -7.64
CA LYS A 6 3.70 2.53 -7.25
C LYS A 6 3.74 2.40 -5.72
N ALA A 7 3.09 1.36 -5.20
CA ALA A 7 3.18 0.96 -3.79
C ALA A 7 3.77 -0.44 -3.65
N THR A 8 4.78 -0.59 -2.80
CA THR A 8 5.34 -1.90 -2.43
C THR A 8 4.83 -2.29 -1.06
N TYR A 9 4.11 -3.41 -0.97
CA TYR A 9 3.57 -3.97 0.28
C TYR A 9 4.44 -5.14 0.75
N GLY A 10 5.40 -4.83 1.60
CA GLY A 10 6.26 -5.79 2.31
C GLY A 10 5.96 -5.81 3.81
N THR A 11 6.98 -5.76 4.64
CA THR A 11 6.87 -5.61 6.12
C THR A 11 6.11 -4.34 6.49
N GLY A 12 6.49 -3.22 5.89
CA GLY A 12 5.74 -1.97 5.77
C GLY A 12 5.27 -1.77 4.35
N ALA A 13 4.79 -0.56 4.03
CA ALA A 13 4.46 -0.19 2.66
C ALA A 13 5.10 1.15 2.30
N PHE A 14 5.56 1.25 1.05
CA PHE A 14 6.20 2.44 0.51
C PHE A 14 5.55 2.82 -0.80
N VAL A 15 5.03 4.04 -0.86
CA VAL A 15 4.41 4.58 -2.07
C VAL A 15 5.30 5.64 -2.67
N LEU A 16 5.59 5.51 -3.95
CA LEU A 16 6.42 6.43 -4.74
C LEU A 16 5.63 6.95 -5.92
N ALA A 17 5.57 8.27 -6.08
CA ALA A 17 5.05 8.91 -7.28
C ALA A 17 6.19 9.64 -8.01
N ASN A 18 6.42 9.27 -9.26
CA ASN A 18 7.48 9.82 -10.10
C ASN A 18 7.17 11.29 -10.46
N THR A 19 8.06 12.21 -10.12
CA THR A 19 7.96 13.65 -10.43
C THR A 19 8.87 14.07 -11.59
N GLY A 20 9.54 13.13 -12.25
CA GLY A 20 10.46 13.42 -13.35
C GLY A 20 11.72 14.13 -12.85
N SER A 21 12.12 15.19 -13.55
CA SER A 21 13.32 15.98 -13.21
C SER A 21 13.09 17.04 -12.12
N ALA A 22 11.85 17.25 -11.69
CA ALA A 22 11.51 18.24 -10.67
C ALA A 22 11.72 17.64 -9.27
N LEU A 23 12.57 18.28 -8.45
CA LEU A 23 12.72 17.93 -7.04
C LEU A 23 11.42 18.30 -6.31
N PRO A 24 10.69 17.32 -5.76
CA PRO A 24 9.43 17.59 -5.10
C PRO A 24 9.63 18.27 -3.74
N ARG A 25 8.66 19.10 -3.37
CA ARG A 25 8.47 19.59 -2.00
C ARG A 25 7.08 19.16 -1.56
N SER A 26 6.97 18.79 -0.30
CA SER A 26 5.70 18.39 0.31
C SER A 26 5.40 19.28 1.51
N ASP A 27 4.21 19.85 1.53
CA ASP A 27 3.64 20.54 2.69
C ASP A 27 2.76 19.58 3.54
N ASN A 28 2.53 18.36 3.02
CA ASN A 28 1.68 17.34 3.63
C ASN A 28 2.49 16.16 4.21
N ARG A 29 3.73 16.43 4.67
CA ARG A 29 4.57 15.49 5.41
C ARG A 29 4.99 14.23 4.61
N LEU A 30 5.09 14.36 3.29
CA LEU A 30 5.69 13.37 2.41
C LEU A 30 7.17 13.68 2.20
N LEU A 31 7.93 12.70 1.73
CA LEU A 31 9.38 12.83 1.53
C LEU A 31 9.70 13.05 0.04
N GLY A 32 10.63 13.95 -0.25
CA GLY A 32 11.24 14.04 -1.57
C GLY A 32 12.45 13.13 -1.65
N THR A 33 12.53 12.29 -2.68
CA THR A 33 13.63 11.34 -2.84
C THR A 33 14.16 11.30 -4.27
N VAL A 34 15.39 10.82 -4.46
CA VAL A 34 15.94 10.49 -5.77
C VAL A 34 15.39 9.14 -6.20
N LEU A 35 14.62 9.11 -7.28
CA LEU A 35 14.07 7.88 -7.83
C LEU A 35 15.13 7.05 -8.54
N CYS A 36 15.91 7.67 -9.43
CA CYS A 36 17.06 7.06 -10.08
C CYS A 36 17.99 8.12 -10.68
N GLN A 37 19.21 7.70 -11.03
CA GLN A 37 20.14 8.49 -11.83
C GLN A 37 20.69 7.62 -12.95
N LEU A 38 20.52 8.05 -14.21
CA LEU A 38 21.03 7.40 -15.41
C LEU A 38 21.72 8.46 -16.28
N ASP A 39 22.90 8.18 -16.79
CA ASP A 39 23.67 9.08 -17.66
C ASP A 39 23.79 10.51 -17.12
N GLY A 40 24.00 10.63 -15.79
CA GLY A 40 24.12 11.92 -15.11
C GLY A 40 22.78 12.65 -14.88
N ARG A 41 21.66 12.13 -15.40
CA ARG A 41 20.31 12.72 -15.23
C ARG A 41 19.61 12.08 -14.05
N ARG A 42 19.12 12.91 -13.13
CA ARG A 42 18.32 12.47 -11.98
C ARG A 42 16.84 12.57 -12.26
N SER A 43 16.11 11.57 -11.82
CA SER A 43 14.67 11.59 -11.65
C SER A 43 14.34 11.54 -10.17
N TYR A 44 13.27 12.19 -9.78
CA TYR A 44 12.82 12.31 -8.40
C TYR A 44 11.44 11.69 -8.20
N ALA A 45 11.11 11.44 -6.95
CA ALA A 45 9.80 10.99 -6.54
C ALA A 45 9.37 11.65 -5.22
N VAL A 46 8.07 11.75 -5.03
CA VAL A 46 7.47 11.90 -3.69
C VAL A 46 7.30 10.52 -3.11
N GLU A 47 7.61 10.37 -1.81
CA GLU A 47 7.49 9.11 -1.08
C GLU A 47 6.60 9.26 0.15
N GLY A 48 5.70 8.29 0.36
CA GLY A 48 4.96 8.08 1.59
C GLY A 48 5.30 6.71 2.19
N SER A 49 5.68 6.68 3.46
CA SER A 49 6.11 5.47 4.16
C SER A 49 5.09 5.04 5.21
N VAL A 50 4.62 3.80 5.14
CA VAL A 50 3.78 3.14 6.13
C VAL A 50 4.62 2.08 6.85
N PHE A 51 4.74 2.18 8.19
CA PHE A 51 5.65 1.32 8.94
C PHE A 51 5.16 -0.12 9.10
N VAL A 52 3.85 -0.33 9.14
CA VAL A 52 3.24 -1.62 9.44
C VAL A 52 2.26 -2.02 8.33
N ALA A 53 2.62 -3.03 7.54
CA ALA A 53 1.79 -3.67 6.55
C ALA A 53 1.82 -5.20 6.75
N GLY A 54 2.62 -5.96 6.05
CA GLY A 54 2.73 -7.40 6.21
C GLY A 54 3.17 -7.85 7.62
N SER A 55 3.84 -6.96 8.37
CA SER A 55 4.13 -7.21 9.79
C SER A 55 2.88 -7.33 10.65
N LEU A 56 1.75 -6.70 10.29
CA LEU A 56 0.47 -6.91 10.97
C LEU A 56 -0.04 -8.34 10.78
N VAL A 57 0.03 -8.88 9.56
CA VAL A 57 -0.37 -10.26 9.29
C VAL A 57 0.52 -11.25 10.03
N ARG A 58 1.84 -11.00 10.07
CA ARG A 58 2.76 -11.79 10.91
C ARG A 58 2.39 -11.72 12.38
N TRP A 59 2.02 -10.57 12.91
CA TRP A 59 1.58 -10.42 14.28
C TRP A 59 0.30 -11.23 14.58
N LEU A 60 -0.67 -11.26 13.67
CA LEU A 60 -1.87 -12.11 13.79
C LEU A 60 -1.49 -13.59 13.87
N ARG A 61 -0.47 -14.03 13.11
CA ARG A 61 0.00 -15.40 13.07
C ARG A 61 0.87 -15.74 14.28
N ASP A 62 1.95 -15.02 14.46
CA ASP A 62 3.05 -15.41 15.35
C ASP A 62 2.80 -15.05 16.81
N SER A 63 2.10 -13.95 17.07
CA SER A 63 1.84 -13.44 18.41
C SER A 63 0.44 -13.77 18.92
N LEU A 64 -0.58 -13.66 18.07
CA LEU A 64 -1.97 -13.91 18.47
C LEU A 64 -2.44 -15.34 18.16
N GLY A 65 -1.77 -16.06 17.26
CA GLY A 65 -2.19 -17.41 16.86
C GLY A 65 -3.56 -17.47 16.20
N LEU A 66 -4.02 -16.37 15.59
CA LEU A 66 -5.36 -16.30 14.97
C LEU A 66 -5.41 -16.99 13.61
N ILE A 67 -4.27 -17.09 12.94
CA ILE A 67 -4.09 -17.73 11.63
C ILE A 67 -2.84 -18.60 11.65
N GLY A 68 -2.80 -19.67 10.84
CA GLY A 68 -1.63 -20.53 10.67
C GLY A 68 -0.68 -20.03 9.59
N GLU A 69 -1.22 -19.42 8.54
CA GLU A 69 -0.45 -18.86 7.43
C GLU A 69 -1.07 -17.54 6.92
N ALA A 70 -0.26 -16.73 6.23
CA ALA A 70 -0.70 -15.42 5.75
C ALA A 70 -1.87 -15.50 4.75
N ALA A 71 -1.91 -16.56 3.93
CA ALA A 71 -2.95 -16.78 2.93
C ALA A 71 -4.35 -16.96 3.56
N GLU A 72 -4.44 -17.46 4.80
CA GLU A 72 -5.72 -17.59 5.50
C GLU A 72 -6.45 -16.24 5.66
N THR A 73 -5.73 -15.12 5.70
CA THR A 73 -6.37 -13.81 5.82
C THR A 73 -7.33 -13.52 4.67
N GLU A 74 -6.99 -13.93 3.44
CA GLU A 74 -7.85 -13.77 2.29
C GLU A 74 -9.11 -14.65 2.42
N THR A 75 -8.93 -15.92 2.77
CA THR A 75 -10.04 -16.84 2.96
C THR A 75 -11.00 -16.35 4.03
N LEU A 76 -10.47 -15.88 5.16
CA LEU A 76 -11.26 -15.32 6.26
C LEU A 76 -11.98 -14.03 5.84
N ALA A 77 -11.30 -13.13 5.15
CA ALA A 77 -11.91 -11.88 4.68
C ALA A 77 -13.04 -12.12 3.69
N ARG A 78 -12.92 -13.12 2.81
CA ARG A 78 -13.96 -13.52 1.84
C ARG A 78 -15.13 -14.26 2.48
N SER A 79 -14.95 -14.88 3.65
CA SER A 79 -16.00 -15.66 4.31
C SER A 79 -17.10 -14.80 4.95
N ILE A 80 -16.88 -13.49 5.08
CA ILE A 80 -17.78 -12.53 5.73
C ILE A 80 -18.02 -11.31 4.84
N GLY A 81 -19.21 -10.71 4.97
CA GLY A 81 -19.59 -9.53 4.19
C GLY A 81 -18.90 -8.22 4.63
N SER A 82 -18.51 -8.12 5.91
CA SER A 82 -17.85 -6.93 6.47
C SER A 82 -17.03 -7.29 7.71
N SER A 83 -16.12 -6.40 8.14
CA SER A 83 -15.41 -6.54 9.43
C SER A 83 -16.30 -6.32 10.67
N GLY A 84 -17.63 -6.20 10.50
CA GLY A 84 -18.57 -5.98 11.60
C GLY A 84 -18.35 -4.65 12.34
N GLY A 85 -17.70 -3.68 11.71
CA GLY A 85 -17.32 -2.40 12.32
C GLY A 85 -15.98 -2.40 13.03
N VAL A 86 -15.27 -3.54 13.03
CA VAL A 86 -13.91 -3.62 13.59
C VAL A 86 -12.95 -2.82 12.71
N VAL A 87 -12.14 -1.98 13.34
CA VAL A 87 -11.06 -1.22 12.70
C VAL A 87 -9.77 -1.47 13.47
N ILE A 88 -8.70 -1.78 12.75
CA ILE A 88 -7.35 -1.92 13.30
C ILE A 88 -6.50 -0.74 12.83
N VAL A 89 -5.96 0.03 13.78
CA VAL A 89 -4.90 1.01 13.53
C VAL A 89 -3.56 0.34 13.82
N PRO A 90 -2.74 0.03 12.81
CA PRO A 90 -1.55 -0.79 12.99
C PRO A 90 -0.33 0.03 13.41
N ALA A 91 -0.44 0.81 14.49
CA ALA A 91 0.64 1.65 15.01
C ALA A 91 1.59 0.90 15.96
N HIS A 92 1.93 -0.38 15.67
CA HIS A 92 2.81 -1.19 16.51
C HIS A 92 4.22 -0.61 16.65
N SER A 93 4.68 0.13 15.64
CA SER A 93 5.96 0.85 15.62
C SER A 93 5.77 2.36 15.45
N GLY A 94 4.64 2.90 15.93
CA GLY A 94 4.20 4.24 15.63
C GLY A 94 3.54 4.33 14.25
N LEU A 95 3.19 5.55 13.84
CA LEU A 95 2.61 5.86 12.53
C LEU A 95 3.64 6.58 11.66
N GLY A 96 3.77 6.14 10.41
CA GLY A 96 4.56 6.80 9.37
C GLY A 96 3.83 7.97 8.72
N ALA A 97 4.11 8.22 7.45
CA ALA A 97 3.46 9.27 6.69
C ALA A 97 1.93 9.05 6.59
N PRO A 98 1.14 10.12 6.56
CA PRO A 98 1.50 11.52 6.73
C PRO A 98 1.56 11.97 8.20
N TYR A 99 1.38 11.07 9.15
CA TYR A 99 1.21 11.37 10.58
C TYR A 99 2.54 11.64 11.29
N TRP A 100 3.53 10.76 11.10
CA TRP A 100 4.83 10.79 11.78
C TRP A 100 4.69 10.87 13.31
N GLU A 101 3.89 9.95 13.86
CA GLU A 101 3.62 9.83 15.30
C GLU A 101 4.35 8.62 15.90
N PRO A 102 5.60 8.76 16.36
CA PRO A 102 6.39 7.63 16.84
C PRO A 102 5.86 7.03 18.15
N HIS A 103 5.06 7.80 18.88
CA HIS A 103 4.49 7.38 20.16
C HIS A 103 3.09 6.76 20.04
N ALA A 104 2.45 6.86 18.88
CA ALA A 104 1.18 6.18 18.63
C ALA A 104 1.32 4.66 18.87
N ARG A 105 0.24 4.06 19.34
CA ARG A 105 0.20 2.59 19.58
C ARG A 105 -0.93 1.96 18.79
N GLY A 106 -0.73 0.68 18.41
CA GLY A 106 -1.76 -0.09 17.73
C GLY A 106 -3.05 -0.12 18.53
N ALA A 107 -4.18 0.03 17.84
CA ALA A 107 -5.50 -0.01 18.44
C ALA A 107 -6.45 -0.88 17.64
N ILE A 108 -7.34 -1.59 18.33
CA ILE A 108 -8.47 -2.30 17.73
C ILE A 108 -9.74 -1.70 18.33
N THR A 109 -10.61 -1.21 17.46
CA THR A 109 -11.89 -0.59 17.87
C THR A 109 -13.08 -1.31 17.24
N GLY A 110 -14.29 -1.07 17.74
CA GLY A 110 -15.49 -1.66 17.16
C GLY A 110 -15.75 -3.13 17.53
N LEU A 111 -15.09 -3.66 18.56
CA LEU A 111 -15.27 -5.04 19.02
C LEU A 111 -16.67 -5.25 19.60
N SER A 112 -17.25 -6.41 19.33
CA SER A 112 -18.49 -6.90 19.92
C SER A 112 -18.36 -8.40 20.25
N PHE A 113 -19.36 -8.98 20.91
CA PHE A 113 -19.38 -10.44 21.14
C PHE A 113 -19.44 -11.28 19.86
N ALA A 114 -19.86 -10.69 18.74
CA ALA A 114 -19.86 -11.35 17.43
C ALA A 114 -18.51 -11.29 16.72
N THR A 115 -17.55 -10.53 17.25
CA THR A 115 -16.22 -10.39 16.64
C THR A 115 -15.41 -11.68 16.80
N GLY A 116 -15.06 -12.31 15.70
CA GLY A 116 -14.22 -13.48 15.66
C GLY A 116 -12.94 -13.24 14.85
N LYS A 117 -12.24 -14.33 14.55
CA LYS A 117 -10.98 -14.27 13.79
C LYS A 117 -11.16 -13.73 12.36
N ALA A 118 -12.32 -13.94 11.76
CA ALA A 118 -12.60 -13.48 10.40
C ALA A 118 -12.70 -11.94 10.35
N GLU A 119 -13.41 -11.33 11.29
CA GLU A 119 -13.53 -9.88 11.41
C GLU A 119 -12.16 -9.23 11.68
N ILE A 120 -11.35 -9.83 12.56
CA ILE A 120 -9.99 -9.34 12.86
C ILE A 120 -9.08 -9.46 11.63
N ALA A 121 -9.08 -10.61 10.94
CA ALA A 121 -8.26 -10.81 9.74
C ALA A 121 -8.65 -9.84 8.62
N ARG A 122 -9.95 -9.66 8.40
CA ARG A 122 -10.46 -8.71 7.42
C ARG A 122 -10.10 -7.27 7.79
N ALA A 123 -10.29 -6.85 9.03
CA ALA A 123 -9.91 -5.52 9.50
C ALA A 123 -8.41 -5.25 9.36
N ALA A 124 -7.57 -6.29 9.51
CA ALA A 124 -6.12 -6.17 9.26
C ALA A 124 -5.80 -5.92 7.80
N LEU A 125 -6.49 -6.56 6.85
CA LEU A 125 -6.33 -6.27 5.42
C LEU A 125 -6.91 -4.89 5.07
N GLU A 126 -8.08 -4.53 5.61
CA GLU A 126 -8.69 -3.21 5.44
C GLU A 126 -7.79 -2.07 5.93
N ALA A 127 -6.95 -2.31 6.96
CA ALA A 127 -5.99 -1.32 7.43
C ALA A 127 -4.97 -0.93 6.35
N MET A 128 -4.62 -1.84 5.41
CA MET A 128 -3.72 -1.52 4.30
C MET A 128 -4.36 -0.49 3.36
N SER A 129 -5.61 -0.72 2.98
CA SER A 129 -6.37 0.18 2.11
C SER A 129 -6.56 1.56 2.74
N HIS A 130 -6.89 1.60 4.04
CA HIS A 130 -7.09 2.86 4.76
C HIS A 130 -5.80 3.69 4.87
N GLN A 131 -4.67 3.06 5.23
CA GLN A 131 -3.37 3.76 5.26
C GLN A 131 -2.96 4.26 3.87
N THR A 132 -3.26 3.47 2.82
CA THR A 132 -3.00 3.86 1.44
C THR A 132 -3.86 5.08 1.04
N GLN A 133 -5.13 5.14 1.48
CA GLN A 133 -6.00 6.29 1.25
C GLN A 133 -5.49 7.55 1.97
N ASP A 134 -4.94 7.42 3.18
CA ASP A 134 -4.35 8.55 3.89
C ASP A 134 -3.16 9.11 3.10
N LEU A 135 -2.30 8.24 2.55
CA LEU A 135 -1.23 8.67 1.66
C LEU A 135 -1.78 9.32 0.38
N ALA A 136 -2.75 8.68 -0.30
CA ALA A 136 -3.35 9.25 -1.52
C ALA A 136 -3.90 10.66 -1.28
N SER A 137 -4.52 10.88 -0.11
CA SER A 137 -5.02 12.21 0.28
C SER A 137 -3.89 13.22 0.47
N ALA A 138 -2.77 12.83 1.09
CA ALA A 138 -1.60 13.69 1.27
C ALA A 138 -0.92 14.02 -0.08
N PHE A 139 -0.78 13.03 -0.97
CA PHE A 139 -0.25 13.24 -2.32
C PHE A 139 -1.15 14.20 -3.12
N ALA A 140 -2.47 14.01 -3.06
CA ALA A 140 -3.42 14.89 -3.75
C ALA A 140 -3.36 16.33 -3.23
N ALA A 141 -3.20 16.51 -1.92
CA ALA A 141 -3.05 17.82 -1.29
C ALA A 141 -1.75 18.54 -1.72
N ASP A 142 -0.70 17.79 -2.07
CA ASP A 142 0.54 18.31 -2.68
C ASP A 142 0.44 18.49 -4.21
N GLY A 143 -0.74 18.28 -4.81
CA GLY A 143 -0.94 18.40 -6.25
C GLY A 143 -0.48 17.19 -7.06
N ALA A 144 -0.16 16.07 -6.41
CA ALA A 144 0.28 14.82 -7.03
C ALA A 144 -0.81 13.73 -6.92
N ALA A 145 -2.07 14.05 -7.25
CA ALA A 145 -3.17 13.10 -7.24
C ALA A 145 -2.90 11.91 -8.17
N TRP A 146 -3.22 10.71 -7.69
CA TRP A 146 -3.03 9.48 -8.46
C TRP A 146 -4.16 9.26 -9.45
N THR A 147 -3.84 8.72 -10.62
CA THR A 147 -4.83 8.28 -11.63
C THR A 147 -5.01 6.77 -11.63
N SER A 148 -4.01 6.04 -11.18
CA SER A 148 -4.01 4.60 -10.95
C SER A 148 -2.91 4.28 -9.93
N LEU A 149 -2.92 3.08 -9.37
CA LEU A 149 -1.88 2.62 -8.47
C LEU A 149 -1.33 1.27 -8.93
N ARG A 150 -0.02 1.17 -9.13
CA ARG A 150 0.64 -0.13 -9.29
C ARG A 150 1.06 -0.65 -7.94
N ILE A 151 0.77 -1.93 -7.67
CA ILE A 151 1.13 -2.58 -6.40
C ILE A 151 2.07 -3.75 -6.64
N ASP A 152 3.00 -3.97 -5.71
CA ASP A 152 3.91 -5.11 -5.70
C ASP A 152 4.31 -5.49 -4.26
N GLY A 153 5.25 -6.43 -4.14
CA GLY A 153 5.68 -6.98 -2.85
C GLY A 153 4.81 -8.15 -2.39
N GLY A 154 5.29 -8.88 -1.40
CA GLY A 154 4.71 -10.15 -0.97
C GLY A 154 3.25 -10.09 -0.51
N MET A 155 2.78 -8.95 0.03
CA MET A 155 1.38 -8.81 0.41
C MET A 155 0.44 -8.57 -0.77
N SER A 156 0.96 -8.07 -1.89
CA SER A 156 0.14 -7.78 -3.08
C SER A 156 -0.45 -9.01 -3.76
N VAL A 157 0.04 -10.22 -3.42
CA VAL A 157 -0.52 -11.50 -3.93
C VAL A 157 -1.93 -11.79 -3.40
N ASN A 158 -2.35 -11.12 -2.34
CA ASN A 158 -3.69 -11.23 -1.77
C ASN A 158 -4.68 -10.44 -2.63
N ASP A 159 -5.50 -11.15 -3.41
CA ASP A 159 -6.45 -10.54 -4.35
C ASP A 159 -7.54 -9.75 -3.63
N TRP A 160 -7.96 -10.21 -2.44
CA TRP A 160 -8.95 -9.50 -1.65
C TRP A 160 -8.41 -8.13 -1.23
N MET A 161 -7.15 -8.08 -0.74
CA MET A 161 -6.51 -6.82 -0.36
C MET A 161 -6.33 -5.88 -1.57
N ALA A 162 -5.90 -6.41 -2.71
CA ALA A 162 -5.71 -5.62 -3.93
C ALA A 162 -7.04 -4.99 -4.40
N GLN A 163 -8.14 -5.76 -4.36
CA GLN A 163 -9.48 -5.26 -4.67
C GLN A 163 -9.94 -4.21 -3.65
N ASP A 164 -9.72 -4.45 -2.35
CA ASP A 164 -10.11 -3.52 -1.29
C ASP A 164 -9.35 -2.19 -1.38
N ILE A 165 -8.08 -2.22 -1.81
CA ILE A 165 -7.31 -0.99 -2.10
C ILE A 165 -7.94 -0.23 -3.28
N ALA A 166 -8.31 -0.92 -4.37
CA ALA A 166 -8.99 -0.30 -5.52
C ALA A 166 -10.32 0.35 -5.08
N ASP A 167 -11.10 -0.37 -4.30
CA ASP A 167 -12.40 0.07 -3.79
C ASP A 167 -12.28 1.31 -2.90
N ILE A 168 -11.36 1.31 -1.96
CA ILE A 168 -11.17 2.44 -1.01
C ILE A 168 -10.57 3.65 -1.69
N LEU A 169 -9.66 3.47 -2.65
CA LEU A 169 -9.09 4.57 -3.43
C LEU A 169 -10.08 5.12 -4.47
N GLY A 170 -11.01 4.29 -4.96
CA GLY A 170 -11.83 4.60 -6.13
C GLY A 170 -11.00 4.69 -7.42
N LEU A 171 -9.90 3.95 -7.50
CA LEU A 171 -8.94 3.97 -8.62
C LEU A 171 -8.62 2.54 -9.06
N THR A 172 -8.30 2.38 -10.35
CA THR A 172 -7.74 1.12 -10.86
C THR A 172 -6.42 0.81 -10.15
N VAL A 173 -6.33 -0.41 -9.63
CA VAL A 173 -5.09 -0.98 -9.07
C VAL A 173 -4.54 -2.01 -10.04
N GLU A 174 -3.25 -1.94 -10.34
CA GLU A 174 -2.54 -2.85 -11.24
C GLU A 174 -1.48 -3.64 -10.46
N ARG A 175 -1.47 -4.96 -10.62
CA ARG A 175 -0.46 -5.84 -10.06
C ARG A 175 0.24 -6.62 -11.18
N PRO A 176 1.58 -6.54 -11.32
CA PRO A 176 2.30 -7.37 -12.27
C PRO A 176 2.33 -8.84 -11.82
N ASP A 177 2.45 -9.78 -12.78
CA ASP A 177 2.57 -11.21 -12.48
C ASP A 177 3.80 -11.48 -11.59
N MET A 178 4.92 -10.77 -11.84
CA MET A 178 6.10 -10.81 -10.99
C MET A 178 6.01 -9.69 -9.96
N VAL A 179 5.70 -10.05 -8.71
CA VAL A 179 5.54 -9.09 -7.61
C VAL A 179 6.86 -8.65 -6.96
N GLU A 180 7.98 -9.32 -7.25
CA GLU A 180 9.32 -8.94 -6.77
C GLU A 180 9.97 -7.91 -7.72
N THR A 181 9.29 -6.78 -7.94
CA THR A 181 9.71 -5.77 -8.93
C THR A 181 10.99 -5.05 -8.56
N THR A 182 11.39 -5.05 -7.28
CA THR A 182 12.69 -4.51 -6.85
C THR A 182 13.84 -5.34 -7.42
N ALA A 183 13.78 -6.66 -7.33
CA ALA A 183 14.75 -7.58 -7.92
C ALA A 183 14.74 -7.47 -9.45
N LEU A 184 13.54 -7.39 -10.05
CA LEU A 184 13.40 -7.21 -11.49
C LEU A 184 14.05 -5.90 -11.96
N GLY A 185 13.84 -4.80 -11.25
CA GLY A 185 14.47 -3.51 -11.57
C GLY A 185 15.99 -3.55 -11.46
N ALA A 186 16.51 -4.22 -10.43
CA ALA A 186 17.97 -4.42 -10.29
C ALA A 186 18.53 -5.25 -11.46
N ALA A 187 17.84 -6.30 -11.90
CA ALA A 187 18.22 -7.11 -13.05
C ALA A 187 18.19 -6.31 -14.37
N MET A 188 17.18 -5.44 -14.57
CA MET A 188 17.11 -4.54 -15.72
C MET A 188 18.30 -3.57 -15.76
N LEU A 189 18.66 -2.98 -14.61
CA LEU A 189 19.81 -2.07 -14.51
C LEU A 189 21.15 -2.80 -14.74
N ALA A 190 21.28 -4.01 -14.21
CA ALA A 190 22.47 -4.85 -14.46
C ALA A 190 22.59 -5.22 -15.94
N GLY A 191 21.47 -5.60 -16.58
CA GLY A 191 21.44 -5.89 -18.02
C GLY A 191 21.79 -4.68 -18.90
N LEU A 192 21.31 -3.49 -18.52
CA LEU A 192 21.68 -2.24 -19.17
C LEU A 192 23.19 -1.96 -19.01
N GLY A 193 23.72 -2.02 -17.78
CA GLY A 193 25.13 -1.78 -17.49
C GLY A 193 26.06 -2.81 -18.12
N GLY A 194 25.61 -4.06 -18.30
CA GLY A 194 26.35 -5.14 -18.99
C GLY A 194 26.17 -5.14 -20.51
N GLY A 195 25.44 -4.20 -21.09
CA GLY A 195 25.23 -4.09 -22.56
C GLY A 195 24.24 -5.12 -23.13
N LEU A 196 23.49 -5.84 -22.29
CA LEU A 196 22.45 -6.78 -22.74
C LEU A 196 21.24 -6.04 -23.35
N PHE A 197 20.94 -4.87 -22.83
CA PHE A 197 19.86 -3.99 -23.31
C PHE A 197 20.42 -2.60 -23.65
N ALA A 198 19.93 -2.01 -24.72
CA ALA A 198 20.34 -0.66 -25.14
C ALA A 198 19.63 0.45 -24.31
N SER A 199 18.52 0.12 -23.62
CA SER A 199 17.78 1.06 -22.78
C SER A 199 16.96 0.35 -21.71
N LEU A 200 16.55 1.09 -20.66
CA LEU A 200 15.57 0.58 -19.69
C LEU A 200 14.21 0.28 -20.31
N GLY A 201 13.82 0.99 -21.36
CA GLY A 201 12.60 0.71 -22.11
C GLY A 201 12.63 -0.66 -22.77
N GLU A 202 13.76 -1.01 -23.41
CA GLU A 202 13.98 -2.33 -24.00
C GLU A 202 14.00 -3.43 -22.93
N ALA A 203 14.75 -3.23 -21.84
CA ALA A 203 14.77 -4.15 -20.71
C ALA A 203 13.36 -4.38 -20.14
N ALA A 204 12.61 -3.32 -19.97
CA ALA A 204 11.24 -3.40 -19.48
C ALA A 204 10.30 -4.15 -20.47
N ALA A 205 10.44 -3.92 -21.76
CA ALA A 205 9.65 -4.62 -22.78
C ALA A 205 9.97 -6.13 -22.80
N ALA A 206 11.24 -6.50 -22.61
CA ALA A 206 11.68 -7.89 -22.59
C ALA A 206 11.32 -8.63 -21.30
N MET A 207 11.30 -7.94 -20.16
CA MET A 207 11.22 -8.57 -18.84
C MET A 207 9.86 -8.37 -18.11
N ARG A 208 8.99 -7.47 -18.57
CA ARG A 208 7.65 -7.32 -18.02
C ARG A 208 6.76 -8.49 -18.43
N GLY A 209 6.08 -9.07 -17.45
CA GLY A 209 5.01 -10.05 -17.64
C GLY A 209 3.64 -9.37 -17.83
N GLY A 210 2.58 -10.14 -17.63
CA GLY A 210 1.21 -9.67 -17.60
C GLY A 210 0.91 -8.80 -16.38
N VAL A 211 -0.29 -8.23 -16.38
CA VAL A 211 -0.79 -7.35 -15.31
C VAL A 211 -2.22 -7.76 -14.99
N THR A 212 -2.50 -8.01 -13.73
CA THR A 212 -3.86 -8.16 -13.20
C THR A 212 -4.39 -6.78 -12.82
N ARG A 213 -5.63 -6.47 -13.20
CA ARG A 213 -6.30 -5.22 -12.87
C ARG A 213 -7.44 -5.46 -11.90
N PHE A 214 -7.57 -4.56 -10.94
CA PHE A 214 -8.64 -4.50 -9.96
C PHE A 214 -9.34 -3.14 -10.13
N GLU A 215 -10.58 -3.20 -10.59
CA GLU A 215 -11.40 -2.01 -10.79
C GLU A 215 -12.25 -1.76 -9.53
N PRO A 216 -12.46 -0.48 -9.13
CA PRO A 216 -13.28 -0.17 -7.97
C PRO A 216 -14.73 -0.63 -8.21
N ALA A 217 -15.29 -1.35 -7.25
CA ALA A 217 -16.65 -1.92 -7.31
C ALA A 217 -17.49 -1.60 -6.06
N MET A 218 -16.90 -1.03 -5.01
CA MET A 218 -17.60 -0.69 -3.77
C MET A 218 -18.53 0.51 -3.97
N ALA A 219 -19.74 0.41 -3.41
CA ALA A 219 -20.66 1.55 -3.38
C ALA A 219 -20.08 2.72 -2.58
N GLU A 220 -20.29 3.94 -3.05
CA GLU A 220 -19.69 5.15 -2.48
C GLU A 220 -20.09 5.34 -1.00
N GLU A 221 -21.34 5.03 -0.65
CA GLU A 221 -21.84 5.14 0.72
C GLU A 221 -21.06 4.23 1.68
N VAL A 222 -20.79 2.99 1.25
CA VAL A 222 -20.00 2.01 2.03
C VAL A 222 -18.56 2.48 2.17
N ARG A 223 -17.97 3.00 1.10
CA ARG A 223 -16.63 3.57 1.10
C ARG A 223 -16.51 4.72 2.10
N GLN A 224 -17.43 5.67 2.06
CA GLN A 224 -17.43 6.83 2.96
C GLN A 224 -17.65 6.44 4.42
N GLU A 225 -18.52 5.46 4.69
CA GLU A 225 -18.73 4.95 6.04
C GLU A 225 -17.46 4.31 6.61
N ARG A 226 -16.77 3.49 5.82
CA ARG A 226 -15.48 2.87 6.22
C ARG A 226 -14.41 3.92 6.50
N LEU A 227 -14.26 4.91 5.63
CA LEU A 227 -13.34 6.02 5.80
C LEU A 227 -13.67 6.89 7.03
N ALA A 228 -14.96 7.08 7.33
CA ALA A 228 -15.36 7.80 8.53
C ALA A 228 -14.99 7.04 9.82
N ARG A 229 -15.17 5.72 9.84
CA ARG A 229 -14.73 4.87 10.97
C ARG A 229 -13.20 4.89 11.12
N TRP A 230 -12.47 4.76 10.02
CA TRP A 230 -11.01 4.87 10.03
C TRP A 230 -10.52 6.19 10.61
N ARG A 231 -11.07 7.33 10.15
CA ARG A 231 -10.71 8.67 10.66
C ARG A 231 -10.91 8.80 12.17
N LYS A 232 -11.98 8.19 12.71
CA LYS A 232 -12.22 8.16 14.16
C LYS A 232 -11.19 7.31 14.89
N ALA A 233 -10.89 6.10 14.38
CA ALA A 233 -9.94 5.18 14.99
C ALA A 233 -8.51 5.75 14.97
N ILE A 234 -8.06 6.32 13.85
CA ILE A 234 -6.71 6.90 13.74
C ILE A 234 -6.56 8.13 14.65
N ALA A 235 -7.61 8.95 14.77
CA ALA A 235 -7.59 10.10 15.69
C ALA A 235 -7.44 9.65 17.15
N ALA A 236 -8.13 8.58 17.55
CA ALA A 236 -8.02 8.03 18.91
C ALA A 236 -6.66 7.38 19.18
N ALA A 237 -6.01 6.78 18.17
CA ALA A 237 -4.68 6.16 18.33
C ALA A 237 -3.53 7.18 18.40
N ARG A 238 -3.80 8.45 18.10
CA ARG A 238 -2.82 9.56 18.14
C ARG A 238 -2.89 10.40 19.41
N LEU A 239 -3.80 10.09 20.32
CA LEU A 239 -3.92 10.73 21.64
C LEU A 239 -2.92 10.12 22.64
#